data_b9b53457b1319ef01bb0ba66b3c73c8b
#
_entry.id   b9b53457b1319ef01bb0ba66b3c73c8b
#
_cell.length_a   1.000
_cell.length_b   1.000
_cell.length_c   1.000
_cell.angle_alpha   90.00
_cell.angle_beta   90.00
_cell.angle_gamma   90.00
#
_symmetry.space_group_name_H-M   'P 1'
#
loop_
_entity.id
_entity.type
_entity.pdbx_description
1 polymer ?
#
loop_
_entity_poly.entity_id
_entity_poly.type
_entity_poly.pdbx_seq_one_letter_code
_entity_poly.pdbx_strand_id
1 'polypeptide(L)'
;MKRTTPILMLVLMLLLTAWMMPATAEENPTLLTLYEGPKTMTTSATAKVTANGNALFVYDVMVNHEHIWNANTQPTTTPMTYFDFEGKVRIEVEMPGLPDKVESAVVIPQSWGITPEVKDGKVSFIITEPGQYTVVFNDNVNKALHIFANPLENDVPDPDDPNVYYIPSGEWVMDAIALEDGQTLYISGGAVLHSIISVNNAKNVTICGRGIIDGSDYDAWNQPGSYARVPIDLNHAKDVTIDGIIVANSNCWNVNSYSSKHVEINNVKVISGRQNGDGFTFQSCTDHTVTNSFARTWDDSLVIKNYSGSTKGITFRNMQVWTDLAQSMEIGYETDKGWTLDPEISDVLFENITVLYNFHKPVISIHNSDEASVHAIVY
;
A
#
# COMPACT_ATOMS: atom_id res chain seq x y z
N MET A 1 33.36 37.14 -90.81
CA MET A 1 33.94 36.97 -89.49
C MET A 1 32.98 37.60 -88.49
N LYS A 2 32.17 36.82 -87.79
CA LYS A 2 31.28 37.27 -86.68
C LYS A 2 31.65 36.48 -85.42
N ARG A 3 32.14 37.23 -84.40
CA ARG A 3 32.41 36.64 -83.10
C ARG A 3 31.16 36.54 -82.26
N THR A 4 30.83 35.37 -81.80
CA THR A 4 29.78 35.14 -80.83
C THR A 4 30.36 34.97 -79.44
N THR A 5 29.93 35.81 -78.53
CA THR A 5 30.28 35.78 -77.10
C THR A 5 29.30 34.85 -76.38
N PRO A 6 29.75 33.93 -75.51
CA PRO A 6 28.83 33.16 -74.71
C PRO A 6 28.41 33.93 -73.43
N ILE A 7 27.11 33.93 -73.20
CA ILE A 7 26.47 34.45 -71.98
C ILE A 7 26.61 33.39 -70.90
N LEU A 8 27.30 33.77 -69.82
CA LEU A 8 27.47 32.97 -68.61
C LEU A 8 26.20 33.12 -67.74
N MET A 9 25.38 32.07 -67.67
CA MET A 9 24.18 32.05 -66.84
C MET A 9 24.58 31.60 -65.42
N LEU A 10 24.60 32.53 -64.47
CA LEU A 10 24.89 32.29 -63.05
C LEU A 10 23.59 31.76 -62.38
N VAL A 11 23.51 30.46 -62.08
CA VAL A 11 22.42 29.87 -61.33
C VAL A 11 22.73 30.07 -59.85
N LEU A 12 21.99 30.97 -59.18
CA LEU A 12 22.04 31.20 -57.75
C LEU A 12 21.23 30.12 -57.05
N MET A 13 21.90 29.12 -56.46
CA MET A 13 21.29 28.08 -55.67
C MET A 13 21.06 28.61 -54.23
N LEU A 14 19.83 29.04 -53.92
CA LEU A 14 19.39 29.35 -52.55
C LEU A 14 19.25 28.06 -51.76
N LEU A 15 20.23 27.73 -50.91
CA LEU A 15 20.12 26.71 -49.88
C LEU A 15 19.22 27.25 -48.76
N LEU A 16 17.94 26.85 -48.80
CA LEU A 16 17.04 26.94 -47.64
C LEU A 16 17.45 25.88 -46.60
N THR A 17 18.27 26.26 -45.62
CA THR A 17 18.46 25.49 -44.43
C THR A 17 17.17 25.64 -43.57
N ALA A 18 16.23 24.71 -43.70
CA ALA A 18 15.17 24.57 -42.76
C ALA A 18 15.77 24.13 -41.41
N TRP A 19 15.83 25.05 -40.47
CA TRP A 19 16.05 24.70 -39.07
C TRP A 19 14.83 23.86 -38.63
N MET A 20 15.00 22.54 -38.57
CA MET A 20 14.10 21.69 -37.80
C MET A 20 14.35 22.07 -36.33
N MET A 21 13.44 22.86 -35.77
CA MET A 21 13.32 22.93 -34.31
C MET A 21 12.99 21.51 -33.86
N PRO A 22 13.69 20.97 -32.82
CA PRO A 22 13.27 19.72 -32.24
C PRO A 22 11.80 19.92 -31.79
N ALA A 23 10.91 19.05 -32.24
CA ALA A 23 9.57 18.99 -31.72
C ALA A 23 9.74 18.82 -30.19
N THR A 24 9.36 19.82 -29.43
CA THR A 24 9.16 19.65 -27.98
C THR A 24 8.11 18.58 -27.87
N ALA A 25 8.47 17.41 -27.34
CA ALA A 25 7.48 16.40 -26.96
C ALA A 25 6.45 17.15 -26.11
N GLU A 26 5.21 17.22 -26.55
CA GLU A 26 4.13 17.71 -25.71
C GLU A 26 4.16 16.82 -24.46
N GLU A 27 4.50 17.38 -23.30
CA GLU A 27 4.35 16.69 -22.04
C GLU A 27 2.86 16.38 -21.92
N ASN A 28 2.50 15.11 -21.79
CA ASN A 28 1.12 14.71 -21.55
C ASN A 28 0.60 15.51 -20.33
N PRO A 29 -0.63 16.03 -20.40
CA PRO A 29 -1.18 16.79 -19.28
C PRO A 29 -1.22 15.90 -18.04
N THR A 30 -0.82 16.45 -16.91
CA THR A 30 -0.95 15.76 -15.62
C THR A 30 -2.43 15.62 -15.28
N LEU A 31 -2.89 14.39 -15.07
CA LEU A 31 -4.18 14.09 -14.47
C LEU A 31 -3.99 13.86 -12.97
N LEU A 32 -4.87 14.45 -12.16
CA LEU A 32 -4.75 14.40 -10.71
C LEU A 32 -6.13 14.26 -10.08
N THR A 33 -6.37 13.19 -9.35
CA THR A 33 -7.56 12.97 -8.55
C THR A 33 -7.22 13.08 -7.07
N LEU A 34 -7.81 14.08 -6.42
CA LEU A 34 -7.62 14.34 -5.00
C LEU A 34 -8.87 13.88 -4.23
N TYR A 35 -8.64 13.30 -3.08
CA TYR A 35 -9.71 12.82 -2.21
C TYR A 35 -9.84 13.74 -1.00
N GLU A 36 -10.99 14.38 -0.87
CA GLU A 36 -11.31 15.13 0.33
C GLU A 36 -11.52 14.15 1.49
N GLY A 37 -10.93 14.42 2.64
CA GLY A 37 -11.19 13.65 3.84
C GLY A 37 -12.61 13.87 4.37
N PRO A 38 -13.11 12.95 5.22
CA PRO A 38 -14.43 13.12 5.84
C PRO A 38 -14.55 14.45 6.58
N LYS A 39 -15.69 15.14 6.45
CA LYS A 39 -15.94 16.43 7.14
C LYS A 39 -15.98 16.31 8.67
N THR A 40 -16.20 15.11 9.17
CA THR A 40 -16.20 14.76 10.60
C THR A 40 -14.79 14.58 11.16
N MET A 41 -13.81 14.32 10.30
CA MET A 41 -12.41 14.14 10.67
C MET A 41 -11.61 15.43 10.50
N THR A 42 -10.54 15.54 11.27
CA THR A 42 -9.60 16.65 11.16
C THR A 42 -8.33 16.15 10.48
N THR A 43 -7.84 16.88 9.48
CA THR A 43 -6.54 16.58 8.87
C THR A 43 -5.43 16.69 9.92
N SER A 44 -4.38 15.87 9.78
CA SER A 44 -3.23 15.83 10.69
C SER A 44 -2.67 17.23 10.96
N ALA A 45 -2.38 17.50 12.22
CA ALA A 45 -1.60 18.68 12.60
C ALA A 45 -0.07 18.48 12.43
N THR A 46 0.35 17.23 12.24
CA THR A 46 1.77 16.85 12.15
C THR A 46 2.39 17.20 10.80
N ALA A 47 1.64 17.03 9.72
CA ALA A 47 2.14 17.23 8.36
C ALA A 47 1.14 18.01 7.49
N LYS A 48 1.67 18.80 6.55
CA LYS A 48 0.92 19.41 5.45
C LYS A 48 1.56 18.97 4.14
N VAL A 49 0.75 18.44 3.24
CA VAL A 49 1.22 17.94 1.95
C VAL A 49 0.42 18.58 0.83
N THR A 50 1.11 18.97 -0.25
CA THR A 50 0.44 19.41 -1.47
C THR A 50 0.91 18.59 -2.68
N ALA A 51 0.02 18.40 -3.64
CA ALA A 51 0.29 17.83 -4.95
C ALA A 51 -0.01 18.91 -6.01
N ASN A 52 1.01 19.35 -6.76
CA ASN A 52 0.90 20.47 -7.70
C ASN A 52 0.24 21.71 -7.07
N GLY A 53 0.57 22.02 -5.81
CA GLY A 53 0.01 23.14 -5.05
C GLY A 53 -1.37 22.94 -4.45
N ASN A 54 -2.05 21.83 -4.74
CA ASN A 54 -3.33 21.49 -4.14
C ASN A 54 -3.12 20.75 -2.82
N ALA A 55 -3.78 21.19 -1.75
CA ALA A 55 -3.66 20.56 -0.43
C ALA A 55 -4.27 19.15 -0.43
N LEU A 56 -3.55 18.20 0.18
CA LEU A 56 -4.03 16.85 0.43
C LEU A 56 -4.58 16.73 1.85
N PHE A 57 -5.59 15.88 2.03
CA PHE A 57 -5.98 15.48 3.38
C PHE A 57 -4.93 14.50 3.92
N VAL A 58 -4.44 14.77 5.12
CA VAL A 58 -3.45 13.93 5.80
C VAL A 58 -4.10 13.27 7.00
N TYR A 59 -4.00 11.95 7.04
CA TYR A 59 -4.50 11.10 8.14
C TYR A 59 -3.37 10.82 9.13
N ASP A 60 -3.68 10.74 10.41
CA ASP A 60 -2.77 10.19 11.43
C ASP A 60 -3.17 8.74 11.68
N VAL A 61 -2.29 7.81 11.32
CA VAL A 61 -2.53 6.36 11.45
C VAL A 61 -1.62 5.75 12.50
N MET A 62 -2.10 4.71 13.19
CA MET A 62 -1.39 4.08 14.30
C MET A 62 -0.17 3.31 13.80
N VAL A 63 0.97 3.59 14.43
CA VAL A 63 2.23 2.85 14.33
C VAL A 63 2.80 2.65 15.73
N ASN A 64 3.83 1.82 15.86
CA ASN A 64 4.45 1.60 17.16
C ASN A 64 5.97 1.62 17.02
N HIS A 65 6.64 2.44 17.81
CA HIS A 65 8.09 2.59 17.80
C HIS A 65 8.77 1.82 18.95
N GLU A 66 8.01 1.06 19.72
CA GLU A 66 8.58 0.20 20.77
C GLU A 66 9.25 -1.03 20.13
N HIS A 67 10.45 -1.28 20.57
CA HIS A 67 11.28 -2.37 20.04
C HIS A 67 11.32 -3.59 20.97
N ILE A 68 10.42 -3.64 21.94
CA ILE A 68 10.28 -4.75 22.88
C ILE A 68 8.81 -5.15 22.90
N TRP A 69 8.54 -6.43 22.76
CA TRP A 69 7.19 -6.96 22.89
C TRP A 69 6.62 -6.65 24.27
N ASN A 70 5.62 -5.83 24.33
CA ASN A 70 4.95 -5.43 25.55
C ASN A 70 3.45 -5.25 25.32
N ALA A 71 2.65 -6.07 25.98
CA ALA A 71 1.19 -6.05 25.86
C ALA A 71 0.53 -4.71 26.23
N ASN A 72 1.23 -3.88 26.99
CA ASN A 72 0.71 -2.59 27.46
C ASN A 72 1.24 -1.39 26.63
N THR A 73 2.03 -1.63 25.60
CA THR A 73 2.55 -0.57 24.75
C THR A 73 1.40 0.09 23.98
N GLN A 74 1.33 1.40 24.07
CA GLN A 74 0.35 2.18 23.33
C GLN A 74 0.93 2.60 21.97
N PRO A 75 0.20 2.44 20.87
CA PRO A 75 0.61 2.96 19.58
C PRO A 75 0.82 4.47 19.63
N THR A 76 1.73 4.93 18.77
CA THR A 76 1.87 6.34 18.37
C THR A 76 1.20 6.52 17.00
N THR A 77 1.40 7.66 16.35
CA THR A 77 0.87 7.88 15.01
C THR A 77 1.96 8.32 14.04
N THR A 78 1.71 8.07 12.77
CA THR A 78 2.46 8.59 11.62
C THR A 78 1.51 9.25 10.63
N PRO A 79 1.88 10.36 9.99
CA PRO A 79 1.06 10.96 8.96
C PRO A 79 1.06 10.10 7.68
N MET A 80 -0.09 10.03 7.02
CA MET A 80 -0.30 9.33 5.77
C MET A 80 -1.27 10.13 4.87
N THR A 81 -1.00 10.15 3.57
CA THR A 81 -1.89 10.75 2.58
C THR A 81 -1.92 9.92 1.30
N TYR A 82 -2.94 10.11 0.48
CA TYR A 82 -3.06 9.42 -0.79
C TYR A 82 -3.83 10.24 -1.84
N PHE A 83 -3.56 9.96 -3.09
CA PHE A 83 -4.21 10.53 -4.25
C PHE A 83 -3.91 9.67 -5.48
N ASP A 84 -4.62 9.88 -6.59
CA ASP A 84 -4.34 9.21 -7.85
C ASP A 84 -3.81 10.20 -8.88
N PHE A 85 -2.92 9.74 -9.78
CA PHE A 85 -2.39 10.60 -10.82
C PHE A 85 -1.87 9.83 -12.04
N GLU A 86 -1.72 10.58 -13.13
CA GLU A 86 -0.97 10.22 -14.31
C GLU A 86 -0.11 11.43 -14.73
N GLY A 87 1.12 11.19 -15.17
CA GLY A 87 2.05 12.23 -15.62
C GLY A 87 3.01 12.65 -14.52
N LYS A 88 3.18 13.96 -14.26
CA LYS A 88 4.23 14.52 -13.41
C LYS A 88 3.64 15.37 -12.27
N VAL A 89 3.94 15.03 -11.03
CA VAL A 89 3.42 15.73 -9.86
C VAL A 89 4.56 16.24 -8.98
N ARG A 90 4.50 17.53 -8.64
CA ARG A 90 5.34 18.14 -7.60
C ARG A 90 4.70 17.95 -6.25
N ILE A 91 5.39 17.28 -5.36
CA ILE A 91 5.01 17.13 -3.94
C ILE A 91 5.75 18.17 -3.13
N GLU A 92 5.03 18.82 -2.23
CA GLU A 92 5.62 19.70 -1.21
C GLU A 92 5.11 19.28 0.18
N VAL A 93 6.03 19.23 1.14
CA VAL A 93 5.76 18.77 2.51
C VAL A 93 6.26 19.79 3.51
N GLU A 94 5.43 20.13 4.49
CA GLU A 94 5.78 20.82 5.72
C GLU A 94 5.45 19.96 6.92
N MET A 95 6.30 19.96 7.95
CA MET A 95 6.14 19.14 9.14
C MET A 95 6.00 20.00 10.40
N PRO A 96 4.90 20.76 10.56
CA PRO A 96 4.72 21.67 11.69
C PRO A 96 4.62 20.96 13.06
N GLY A 97 4.26 19.67 13.07
CA GLY A 97 4.20 18.89 14.32
C GLY A 97 5.54 18.33 14.79
N LEU A 98 6.63 18.52 14.02
CA LEU A 98 7.96 18.13 14.52
C LEU A 98 8.52 19.21 15.47
N PRO A 99 9.19 18.79 16.56
CA PRO A 99 9.77 19.73 17.52
C PRO A 99 10.94 20.52 16.89
N ASP A 100 11.66 19.92 15.94
CA ASP A 100 12.81 20.47 15.29
C ASP A 100 12.49 20.85 13.84
N LYS A 101 13.13 21.91 13.35
CA LYS A 101 13.05 22.27 11.94
C LYS A 101 13.56 21.12 11.07
N VAL A 102 12.92 20.91 9.93
CA VAL A 102 13.42 19.94 8.93
C VAL A 102 14.67 20.53 8.27
N GLU A 103 15.80 19.85 8.46
CA GLU A 103 17.10 20.18 7.88
C GLU A 103 17.49 19.22 6.75
N SER A 104 17.04 17.98 6.83
CA SER A 104 17.26 16.96 5.82
C SER A 104 16.00 16.10 5.59
N ALA A 105 15.90 15.51 4.41
CA ALA A 105 14.87 14.56 4.08
C ALA A 105 15.37 13.54 3.06
N VAL A 106 14.87 12.31 3.16
CA VAL A 106 15.13 11.24 2.18
C VAL A 106 13.79 10.68 1.74
N VAL A 107 13.60 10.48 0.45
CA VAL A 107 12.47 9.76 -0.12
C VAL A 107 12.89 8.32 -0.35
N ILE A 108 12.18 7.39 0.24
CA ILE A 108 12.44 5.96 0.09
C ILE A 108 11.25 5.25 -0.60
N PRO A 109 11.48 4.16 -1.34
CA PRO A 109 12.79 3.54 -1.59
C PRO A 109 13.72 4.43 -2.44
N GLN A 110 15.00 4.41 -2.11
CA GLN A 110 16.00 5.19 -2.85
C GLN A 110 16.17 4.73 -4.30
N SER A 111 15.73 3.53 -4.62
CA SER A 111 15.71 3.01 -6.01
C SER A 111 14.83 3.83 -6.96
N TRP A 112 13.91 4.65 -6.46
CA TRP A 112 13.16 5.63 -7.25
C TRP A 112 14.03 6.78 -7.78
N GLY A 113 15.28 6.97 -7.27
CA GLY A 113 16.19 8.01 -7.69
C GLY A 113 15.74 9.42 -7.35
N ILE A 114 14.83 9.60 -6.40
CA ILE A 114 14.29 10.91 -6.02
C ILE A 114 15.21 11.57 -5.00
N THR A 115 15.68 12.78 -5.35
CA THR A 115 16.44 13.63 -4.44
C THR A 115 15.56 14.81 -4.04
N PRO A 116 15.06 14.87 -2.78
CA PRO A 116 14.25 16.00 -2.33
C PRO A 116 15.10 17.26 -2.13
N GLU A 117 14.52 18.42 -2.41
CA GLU A 117 15.06 19.72 -2.01
C GLU A 117 14.49 20.11 -0.65
N VAL A 118 15.35 20.50 0.29
CA VAL A 118 14.95 21.06 1.59
C VAL A 118 15.31 22.54 1.63
N LYS A 119 14.30 23.39 1.74
CA LYS A 119 14.46 24.82 1.82
C LYS A 119 13.53 25.44 2.86
N ASP A 120 14.09 26.16 3.81
CA ASP A 120 13.35 26.83 4.90
C ASP A 120 12.47 25.89 5.73
N GLY A 121 12.82 24.59 5.79
CA GLY A 121 12.06 23.56 6.50
C GLY A 121 10.96 22.90 5.67
N LYS A 122 10.77 23.33 4.43
CA LYS A 122 9.87 22.72 3.44
C LYS A 122 10.67 21.73 2.59
N VAL A 123 10.12 20.56 2.39
CA VAL A 123 10.63 19.50 1.50
C VAL A 123 9.87 19.52 0.19
N SER A 124 10.54 19.42 -0.94
CA SER A 124 9.88 19.28 -2.23
C SER A 124 10.60 18.32 -3.16
N PHE A 125 9.82 17.58 -3.95
CA PHE A 125 10.32 16.64 -4.95
C PHE A 125 9.28 16.40 -6.04
N ILE A 126 9.70 15.70 -7.10
CA ILE A 126 8.83 15.37 -8.23
C ILE A 126 8.70 13.85 -8.31
N ILE A 127 7.50 13.38 -8.56
CA ILE A 127 7.19 12.00 -8.88
C ILE A 127 6.61 11.91 -10.30
N THR A 128 6.89 10.81 -10.97
CA THR A 128 6.43 10.54 -12.36
C THR A 128 5.75 9.19 -12.50
N GLU A 129 5.90 8.32 -11.52
CA GLU A 129 5.35 6.97 -11.52
C GLU A 129 4.43 6.78 -10.31
N PRO A 130 3.29 6.11 -10.46
CA PRO A 130 2.51 5.67 -9.32
C PRO A 130 3.30 4.73 -8.40
N GLY A 131 3.09 4.86 -7.08
CA GLY A 131 3.78 4.04 -6.10
C GLY A 131 3.59 4.52 -4.66
N GLN A 132 4.27 3.82 -3.76
CA GLN A 132 4.27 4.15 -2.35
C GLN A 132 5.59 4.88 -2.03
N TYR A 133 5.49 6.12 -1.58
CA TYR A 133 6.62 6.98 -1.22
C TYR A 133 6.62 7.22 0.28
N THR A 134 7.77 7.02 0.91
CA THR A 134 7.93 7.36 2.31
C THR A 134 9.00 8.43 2.45
N VAL A 135 8.68 9.51 3.12
CA VAL A 135 9.63 10.59 3.41
C VAL A 135 10.08 10.47 4.86
N VAL A 136 11.39 10.33 5.07
CA VAL A 136 12.02 10.30 6.40
C VAL A 136 12.73 11.64 6.62
N PHE A 137 12.49 12.27 7.76
CA PHE A 137 13.00 13.60 8.10
C PHE A 137 14.11 13.53 9.15
N ASN A 138 15.18 14.33 8.95
CA ASN A 138 16.29 14.48 9.88
C ASN A 138 16.90 13.14 10.31
N ASP A 139 17.02 12.20 9.38
CA ASP A 139 17.55 10.85 9.59
C ASP A 139 16.85 10.06 10.74
N ASN A 140 15.62 10.42 11.08
CA ASN A 140 14.86 9.80 12.14
C ASN A 140 13.67 8.99 11.58
N VAL A 141 13.81 7.67 11.57
CA VAL A 141 12.79 6.73 11.07
C VAL A 141 11.44 6.84 11.80
N ASN A 142 11.43 7.31 13.05
CA ASN A 142 10.19 7.53 13.80
C ASN A 142 9.43 8.79 13.33
N LYS A 143 10.04 9.56 12.42
CA LYS A 143 9.45 10.76 11.82
C LYS A 143 9.31 10.55 10.32
N ALA A 144 8.42 9.66 9.94
CA ALA A 144 8.12 9.33 8.55
C ALA A 144 6.75 9.86 8.15
N LEU A 145 6.59 10.16 6.86
CA LEU A 145 5.32 10.45 6.20
C LEU A 145 5.15 9.46 5.05
N HIS A 146 4.01 8.78 4.98
CA HIS A 146 3.67 7.90 3.87
C HIS A 146 2.78 8.64 2.85
N ILE A 147 3.16 8.56 1.58
CA ILE A 147 2.42 9.16 0.45
C ILE A 147 2.11 8.04 -0.54
N PHE A 148 0.85 7.69 -0.66
CA PHE A 148 0.38 6.69 -1.59
C PHE A 148 -0.16 7.38 -2.84
N ALA A 149 0.68 7.46 -3.87
CA ALA A 149 0.37 8.05 -5.15
C ALA A 149 -0.04 6.93 -6.11
N ASN A 150 -1.34 6.70 -6.25
CA ASN A 150 -1.86 5.57 -7.02
C ASN A 150 -1.97 5.90 -8.51
N PRO A 151 -2.07 4.89 -9.41
CA PRO A 151 -2.60 5.10 -10.75
C PRO A 151 -4.06 5.56 -10.67
N LEU A 152 -4.53 6.23 -11.73
CA LEU A 152 -5.95 6.61 -11.83
C LEU A 152 -6.85 5.39 -11.66
N GLU A 153 -7.93 5.55 -10.94
CA GLU A 153 -8.96 4.52 -10.79
C GLU A 153 -9.81 4.43 -12.04
N ASN A 154 -9.90 3.26 -12.65
CA ASN A 154 -10.59 3.06 -13.92
C ASN A 154 -11.87 2.23 -13.81
N ASP A 155 -11.98 1.39 -12.77
CA ASP A 155 -13.04 0.37 -12.64
C ASP A 155 -13.96 0.65 -11.45
N VAL A 156 -14.57 1.85 -11.43
CA VAL A 156 -15.58 2.20 -10.42
C VAL A 156 -16.88 1.48 -10.77
N PRO A 157 -17.41 0.63 -9.89
CA PRO A 157 -18.64 -0.10 -10.16
C PRO A 157 -19.87 0.83 -10.15
N ASP A 158 -20.94 0.39 -10.80
CA ASP A 158 -22.21 1.09 -10.79
C ASP A 158 -22.81 1.05 -9.36
N PRO A 159 -23.05 2.20 -8.72
CA PRO A 159 -23.64 2.25 -7.39
C PRO A 159 -25.09 1.73 -7.33
N ASP A 160 -25.77 1.63 -8.45
CA ASP A 160 -27.14 1.13 -8.55
C ASP A 160 -27.21 -0.40 -8.80
N ASP A 161 -26.07 -1.09 -8.98
CA ASP A 161 -26.03 -2.54 -9.08
C ASP A 161 -26.40 -3.19 -7.74
N PRO A 162 -27.40 -4.05 -7.67
CA PRO A 162 -27.85 -4.70 -6.43
C PRO A 162 -26.78 -5.60 -5.78
N ASN A 163 -25.74 -5.99 -6.50
CA ASN A 163 -24.62 -6.75 -5.95
C ASN A 163 -23.48 -5.88 -5.43
N VAL A 164 -23.60 -4.56 -5.50
CA VAL A 164 -22.57 -3.62 -5.06
C VAL A 164 -22.96 -2.93 -3.75
N TYR A 165 -22.15 -3.15 -2.73
CA TYR A 165 -22.14 -2.31 -1.52
C TYR A 165 -21.26 -1.10 -1.80
N TYR A 166 -21.87 0.02 -2.18
CA TYR A 166 -21.16 1.25 -2.51
C TYR A 166 -21.07 2.15 -1.29
N ILE A 167 -19.83 2.37 -0.79
CA ILE A 167 -19.56 3.28 0.32
C ILE A 167 -19.03 4.60 -0.25
N PRO A 168 -19.83 5.67 -0.29
CA PRO A 168 -19.39 6.96 -0.81
C PRO A 168 -18.39 7.65 0.14
N SER A 169 -17.72 8.70 -0.33
CA SER A 169 -16.81 9.50 0.50
C SER A 169 -17.50 10.00 1.77
N GLY A 170 -16.75 10.05 2.89
CA GLY A 170 -17.26 10.39 4.22
C GLY A 170 -16.83 9.36 5.27
N GLU A 171 -17.24 9.58 6.51
CA GLU A 171 -16.99 8.67 7.63
C GLU A 171 -18.21 7.81 7.91
N TRP A 172 -18.00 6.51 7.99
CA TRP A 172 -19.06 5.50 8.11
C TRP A 172 -18.74 4.53 9.24
N VAL A 173 -19.65 4.42 10.20
CA VAL A 173 -19.60 3.40 11.24
C VAL A 173 -20.70 2.40 10.95
N MET A 174 -20.31 1.16 10.69
CA MET A 174 -21.22 0.10 10.26
C MET A 174 -20.97 -1.18 11.05
N ASP A 175 -22.00 -1.99 11.20
CA ASP A 175 -21.84 -3.38 11.64
C ASP A 175 -20.95 -4.15 10.63
N ALA A 176 -20.51 -5.34 11.05
CA ALA A 176 -19.71 -6.21 10.17
C ALA A 176 -20.43 -6.45 8.84
N ILE A 177 -19.71 -6.27 7.74
CA ILE A 177 -20.20 -6.51 6.39
C ILE A 177 -19.81 -7.95 6.01
N ALA A 178 -20.79 -8.81 5.82
CA ALA A 178 -20.59 -10.15 5.30
C ALA A 178 -20.90 -10.15 3.79
N LEU A 179 -19.90 -10.49 2.98
CA LEU A 179 -20.05 -10.55 1.53
C LEU A 179 -20.36 -11.98 1.09
N GLU A 180 -21.34 -12.11 0.21
CA GLU A 180 -21.81 -13.34 -0.39
C GLU A 180 -21.28 -13.54 -1.82
N ASP A 181 -21.64 -14.66 -2.45
CA ASP A 181 -21.23 -14.99 -3.81
C ASP A 181 -21.53 -13.87 -4.82
N GLY A 182 -20.51 -13.43 -5.54
CA GLY A 182 -20.61 -12.44 -6.62
C GLY A 182 -20.78 -11.00 -6.16
N GLN A 183 -20.67 -10.71 -4.88
CA GLN A 183 -20.82 -9.35 -4.36
C GLN A 183 -19.52 -8.54 -4.44
N THR A 184 -19.70 -7.25 -4.59
CA THR A 184 -18.62 -6.24 -4.57
C THR A 184 -18.83 -5.27 -3.43
N LEU A 185 -17.79 -5.04 -2.63
CA LEU A 185 -17.69 -3.89 -1.74
C LEU A 185 -16.78 -2.86 -2.39
N TYR A 186 -17.33 -1.70 -2.72
CA TYR A 186 -16.56 -0.56 -3.21
C TYR A 186 -16.51 0.53 -2.15
N ILE A 187 -15.29 0.98 -1.82
CA ILE A 187 -15.05 2.03 -0.84
C ILE A 187 -14.41 3.21 -1.56
N SER A 188 -15.17 4.28 -1.79
CA SER A 188 -14.74 5.45 -2.56
C SER A 188 -13.52 6.14 -1.93
N GLY A 189 -12.72 6.77 -2.73
CA GLY A 189 -11.69 7.69 -2.23
C GLY A 189 -12.31 8.78 -1.33
N GLY A 190 -11.66 9.09 -0.20
CA GLY A 190 -12.18 9.96 0.83
C GLY A 190 -13.20 9.32 1.79
N ALA A 191 -13.50 8.03 1.61
CA ALA A 191 -14.27 7.27 2.60
C ALA A 191 -13.37 6.69 3.68
N VAL A 192 -13.82 6.74 4.93
CA VAL A 192 -13.28 6.01 6.08
C VAL A 192 -14.39 5.15 6.65
N LEU A 193 -14.20 3.85 6.59
CA LEU A 193 -15.17 2.84 7.00
C LEU A 193 -14.71 2.15 8.29
N HIS A 194 -15.39 2.42 9.39
CA HIS A 194 -15.22 1.72 10.66
C HIS A 194 -16.11 0.47 10.65
N SER A 195 -15.55 -0.62 10.21
CA SER A 195 -16.23 -1.92 10.10
C SER A 195 -15.20 -3.05 9.94
N ILE A 196 -15.69 -4.28 9.94
CA ILE A 196 -14.94 -5.46 9.53
C ILE A 196 -15.65 -6.11 8.34
N ILE A 197 -14.87 -6.66 7.42
CA ILE A 197 -15.35 -7.29 6.21
C ILE A 197 -15.08 -8.78 6.30
N SER A 198 -16.11 -9.59 6.18
CA SER A 198 -15.98 -11.05 6.21
C SER A 198 -16.46 -11.68 4.91
N VAL A 199 -15.69 -12.65 4.42
CA VAL A 199 -16.04 -13.48 3.26
C VAL A 199 -15.95 -14.93 3.72
N ASN A 200 -17.12 -15.50 4.06
CA ASN A 200 -17.20 -16.86 4.63
C ASN A 200 -17.87 -17.84 3.65
N ASN A 201 -17.14 -18.86 3.19
CA ASN A 201 -17.62 -19.85 2.22
C ASN A 201 -18.22 -19.24 0.94
N ALA A 202 -17.80 -18.05 0.56
CA ALA A 202 -18.27 -17.32 -0.62
C ALA A 202 -17.22 -17.29 -1.73
N LYS A 203 -17.66 -17.01 -2.95
CA LYS A 203 -16.80 -16.97 -4.15
C LYS A 203 -17.14 -15.81 -5.06
N ASN A 204 -16.17 -15.45 -5.93
CA ASN A 204 -16.30 -14.35 -6.89
C ASN A 204 -16.61 -13.02 -6.18
N VAL A 205 -15.90 -12.73 -5.10
CA VAL A 205 -16.09 -11.52 -4.28
C VAL A 205 -15.02 -10.48 -4.64
N THR A 206 -15.42 -9.22 -4.72
CA THR A 206 -14.51 -8.10 -4.94
C THR A 206 -14.59 -7.10 -3.78
N ILE A 207 -13.43 -6.66 -3.28
CA ILE A 207 -13.29 -5.56 -2.34
C ILE A 207 -12.36 -4.52 -2.98
N CYS A 208 -12.85 -3.35 -3.34
CA CYS A 208 -12.05 -2.41 -4.13
C CYS A 208 -12.35 -0.94 -3.82
N GLY A 209 -11.58 -0.05 -4.44
CA GLY A 209 -11.70 1.39 -4.31
C GLY A 209 -10.43 2.06 -3.82
N ARG A 210 -10.61 3.26 -3.24
CA ARG A 210 -9.51 4.08 -2.70
C ARG A 210 -9.73 4.47 -1.24
N GLY A 211 -10.79 3.98 -0.60
CA GLY A 211 -11.12 4.30 0.77
C GLY A 211 -10.28 3.55 1.80
N ILE A 212 -10.53 3.87 3.05
CA ILE A 212 -9.82 3.34 4.22
C ILE A 212 -10.79 2.47 5.03
N ILE A 213 -10.39 1.24 5.35
CA ILE A 213 -11.02 0.44 6.42
C ILE A 213 -10.22 0.73 7.68
N ASP A 214 -10.89 1.28 8.70
CA ASP A 214 -10.26 1.76 9.93
C ASP A 214 -10.74 0.98 11.15
N GLY A 215 -9.79 0.39 11.88
CA GLY A 215 -10.04 -0.40 13.08
C GLY A 215 -9.87 0.37 14.39
N SER A 216 -9.75 1.69 14.36
CA SER A 216 -9.44 2.52 15.55
C SER A 216 -10.52 2.46 16.62
N ASP A 217 -11.77 2.23 16.27
CA ASP A 217 -12.89 2.13 17.21
C ASP A 217 -12.89 0.87 18.08
N TYR A 218 -12.06 -0.12 17.72
CA TYR A 218 -11.95 -1.35 18.47
C TYR A 218 -10.79 -1.30 19.46
N ASP A 219 -11.03 -1.74 20.70
CA ASP A 219 -9.96 -1.95 21.67
C ASP A 219 -9.01 -3.05 21.19
N ALA A 220 -7.73 -2.98 21.61
CA ALA A 220 -6.77 -4.04 21.32
C ALA A 220 -7.33 -5.40 21.76
N TRP A 221 -7.32 -6.39 20.86
CA TRP A 221 -8.01 -7.66 21.04
C TRP A 221 -7.56 -8.47 22.27
N ASN A 222 -6.36 -8.26 22.73
CA ASN A 222 -5.77 -8.92 23.88
C ASN A 222 -6.15 -8.26 25.24
N GLN A 223 -7.01 -7.24 25.23
CA GLN A 223 -7.50 -6.63 26.47
C GLN A 223 -8.71 -7.39 27.02
N PRO A 224 -8.94 -7.37 28.34
CA PRO A 224 -10.09 -8.05 28.96
C PRO A 224 -11.42 -7.57 28.34
N GLY A 225 -12.20 -8.52 27.80
CA GLY A 225 -13.51 -8.25 27.19
C GLY A 225 -13.45 -7.80 25.73
N SER A 226 -12.26 -7.71 25.14
CA SER A 226 -12.08 -7.42 23.73
C SER A 226 -11.99 -8.73 22.91
N TYR A 227 -12.27 -8.61 21.60
CA TYR A 227 -12.21 -9.71 20.64
C TYR A 227 -11.46 -9.27 19.40
N ALA A 228 -10.89 -10.23 18.67
CA ALA A 228 -10.30 -9.98 17.38
C ALA A 228 -11.34 -9.42 16.40
N ARG A 229 -11.01 -8.29 15.77
CA ARG A 229 -11.81 -7.61 14.76
C ARG A 229 -10.92 -7.40 13.54
N VAL A 230 -10.87 -8.44 12.70
CA VAL A 230 -10.02 -8.45 11.50
C VAL A 230 -10.67 -7.59 10.43
N PRO A 231 -10.02 -6.52 9.95
CA PRO A 231 -10.59 -5.63 8.94
C PRO A 231 -11.03 -6.37 7.67
N ILE A 232 -10.23 -7.33 7.19
CA ILE A 232 -10.60 -8.20 6.07
C ILE A 232 -10.29 -9.65 6.47
N ASP A 233 -11.32 -10.45 6.64
CA ASP A 233 -11.22 -11.87 7.01
C ASP A 233 -11.87 -12.78 5.97
N LEU A 234 -11.02 -13.53 5.26
CA LEU A 234 -11.43 -14.51 4.26
C LEU A 234 -11.38 -15.92 4.89
N ASN A 235 -12.49 -16.60 4.92
CA ASN A 235 -12.57 -17.94 5.51
C ASN A 235 -13.26 -18.91 4.55
N HIS A 236 -12.54 -19.91 4.05
CA HIS A 236 -13.01 -20.84 3.01
C HIS A 236 -13.55 -20.11 1.77
N ALA A 237 -13.00 -18.92 1.49
CA ALA A 237 -13.37 -18.12 0.34
C ALA A 237 -12.65 -18.59 -0.95
N LYS A 238 -13.22 -18.26 -2.10
CA LYS A 238 -12.63 -18.63 -3.37
C LYS A 238 -12.84 -17.55 -4.44
N ASP A 239 -11.83 -17.36 -5.30
CA ASP A 239 -11.89 -16.39 -6.39
C ASP A 239 -12.21 -14.98 -5.84
N VAL A 240 -11.34 -14.44 -4.97
CA VAL A 240 -11.51 -13.13 -4.32
C VAL A 240 -10.49 -12.15 -4.87
N THR A 241 -10.94 -10.95 -5.19
CA THR A 241 -10.09 -9.82 -5.59
C THR A 241 -10.16 -8.70 -4.56
N ILE A 242 -8.99 -8.18 -4.14
CA ILE A 242 -8.89 -7.00 -3.26
C ILE A 242 -7.98 -5.98 -3.95
N ASP A 243 -8.50 -4.78 -4.27
CA ASP A 243 -7.74 -3.78 -5.01
C ASP A 243 -7.86 -2.37 -4.45
N GLY A 244 -6.71 -1.70 -4.31
CA GLY A 244 -6.58 -0.25 -4.18
C GLY A 244 -6.81 0.33 -2.79
N ILE A 245 -7.47 -0.36 -1.90
CA ILE A 245 -7.89 0.12 -0.57
C ILE A 245 -6.73 0.27 0.42
N ILE A 246 -7.00 0.98 1.50
CA ILE A 246 -6.09 1.12 2.65
C ILE A 246 -6.74 0.44 3.86
N VAL A 247 -5.98 -0.34 4.60
CA VAL A 247 -6.37 -0.93 5.89
C VAL A 247 -5.51 -0.31 6.97
N ALA A 248 -6.13 0.33 7.95
CA ALA A 248 -5.43 1.05 8.99
C ALA A 248 -5.97 0.75 10.39
N ASN A 249 -5.12 0.95 11.40
CA ASN A 249 -5.50 0.99 12.82
C ASN A 249 -6.16 -0.29 13.33
N SER A 250 -5.91 -1.44 12.73
CA SER A 250 -6.53 -2.71 13.13
C SER A 250 -6.29 -3.03 14.62
N ASN A 251 -7.19 -3.80 15.23
CA ASN A 251 -7.00 -4.25 16.61
C ASN A 251 -6.26 -5.60 16.72
N CYS A 252 -6.06 -6.28 15.58
CA CYS A 252 -5.30 -7.52 15.41
C CYS A 252 -4.84 -7.63 13.95
N TRP A 253 -4.77 -8.81 13.36
CA TRP A 253 -4.45 -9.02 11.93
C TRP A 253 -5.20 -8.06 11.00
N ASN A 254 -4.61 -7.73 9.88
CA ASN A 254 -5.18 -6.77 8.92
C ASN A 254 -5.91 -7.45 7.76
N VAL A 255 -5.18 -8.18 6.92
CA VAL A 255 -5.75 -8.98 5.83
C VAL A 255 -5.43 -10.43 6.13
N ASN A 256 -6.43 -11.15 6.61
CA ASN A 256 -6.32 -12.55 6.98
C ASN A 256 -7.05 -13.44 5.99
N SER A 257 -6.44 -14.54 5.60
CA SER A 257 -7.06 -15.56 4.78
C SER A 257 -6.80 -16.93 5.38
N TYR A 258 -7.87 -17.68 5.62
CA TYR A 258 -7.84 -19.02 6.16
C TYR A 258 -8.54 -20.00 5.23
N SER A 259 -7.87 -21.10 4.88
CA SER A 259 -8.41 -22.19 4.05
C SER A 259 -9.08 -21.71 2.74
N SER A 260 -8.62 -20.59 2.20
CA SER A 260 -9.16 -19.96 1.00
C SER A 260 -8.30 -20.25 -0.24
N LYS A 261 -8.84 -20.01 -1.43
CA LYS A 261 -8.18 -20.32 -2.70
C LYS A 261 -8.36 -19.22 -3.73
N HIS A 262 -7.34 -19.01 -4.58
CA HIS A 262 -7.35 -18.05 -5.69
C HIS A 262 -7.74 -16.65 -5.19
N VAL A 263 -6.86 -16.03 -4.42
CA VAL A 263 -7.04 -14.67 -3.92
C VAL A 263 -5.99 -13.77 -4.58
N GLU A 264 -6.47 -12.71 -5.22
CA GLU A 264 -5.64 -11.69 -5.84
C GLU A 264 -5.75 -10.38 -5.06
N ILE A 265 -4.62 -9.86 -4.60
CA ILE A 265 -4.54 -8.60 -3.83
C ILE A 265 -3.59 -7.68 -4.59
N ASN A 266 -4.07 -6.49 -4.95
CA ASN A 266 -3.25 -5.53 -5.68
C ASN A 266 -3.37 -4.13 -5.10
N ASN A 267 -2.26 -3.38 -5.03
CA ASN A 267 -2.23 -1.99 -4.62
C ASN A 267 -2.89 -1.71 -3.26
N VAL A 268 -2.85 -2.68 -2.34
CA VAL A 268 -3.40 -2.55 -0.98
C VAL A 268 -2.33 -2.04 -0.02
N LYS A 269 -2.70 -1.13 0.87
CA LYS A 269 -1.79 -0.58 1.88
C LYS A 269 -2.29 -0.96 3.26
N VAL A 270 -1.40 -1.53 4.06
CA VAL A 270 -1.67 -1.89 5.46
C VAL A 270 -0.79 -1.05 6.36
N ILE A 271 -1.38 -0.42 7.38
CA ILE A 271 -0.63 0.27 8.44
C ILE A 271 -1.25 -0.09 9.79
N SER A 272 -0.48 -0.75 10.65
CA SER A 272 -0.92 -1.14 11.99
C SER A 272 0.19 -1.03 13.04
N GLY A 273 -0.19 -0.63 14.25
CA GLY A 273 0.73 -0.42 15.37
C GLY A 273 0.41 -1.25 16.61
N ARG A 274 -0.52 -2.21 16.52
CA ARG A 274 -0.93 -3.03 17.67
C ARG A 274 -0.33 -4.43 17.61
N GLN A 275 -0.32 -5.12 18.76
CA GLN A 275 0.08 -6.53 18.86
C GLN A 275 -0.80 -7.41 17.99
N ASN A 276 -0.19 -8.45 17.40
CA ASN A 276 -0.82 -9.32 16.43
C ASN A 276 -1.47 -8.55 15.28
N GLY A 277 -0.91 -7.37 14.97
CA GLY A 277 -1.30 -6.55 13.84
C GLY A 277 -0.53 -6.96 12.59
N ASP A 278 -0.46 -8.26 12.31
CA ASP A 278 0.20 -8.82 11.13
C ASP A 278 -0.41 -8.21 9.85
N GLY A 279 0.39 -8.03 8.83
CA GLY A 279 -0.03 -7.37 7.59
C GLY A 279 -0.90 -8.25 6.72
N PHE A 280 -0.27 -9.07 5.89
CA PHE A 280 -0.94 -10.06 5.05
C PHE A 280 -0.65 -11.45 5.60
N THR A 281 -1.67 -12.14 6.11
CA THR A 281 -1.54 -13.43 6.77
C THR A 281 -2.33 -14.50 6.03
N PHE A 282 -1.64 -15.51 5.51
CA PHE A 282 -2.25 -16.61 4.76
C PHE A 282 -2.03 -17.94 5.48
N GLN A 283 -3.13 -18.63 5.79
CA GLN A 283 -3.15 -19.78 6.65
C GLN A 283 -3.88 -20.94 5.97
N SER A 284 -3.19 -22.03 5.68
CA SER A 284 -3.78 -23.21 4.99
C SER A 284 -4.43 -22.83 3.64
N CYS A 285 -3.81 -21.93 2.90
CA CYS A 285 -4.33 -21.32 1.68
C CYS A 285 -3.68 -21.88 0.41
N THR A 286 -4.34 -21.70 -0.72
CA THR A 286 -3.81 -22.12 -2.01
C THR A 286 -3.96 -21.02 -3.06
N ASP A 287 -2.90 -20.76 -3.85
CA ASP A 287 -2.90 -19.85 -4.99
C ASP A 287 -3.30 -18.40 -4.60
N HIS A 288 -2.52 -17.78 -3.73
CA HIS A 288 -2.68 -16.37 -3.37
C HIS A 288 -1.57 -15.53 -3.99
N THR A 289 -1.93 -14.37 -4.54
CA THR A 289 -0.98 -13.41 -5.09
C THR A 289 -1.23 -12.03 -4.51
N VAL A 290 -0.18 -11.41 -3.95
CA VAL A 290 -0.18 -10.02 -3.51
C VAL A 290 0.81 -9.24 -4.34
N THR A 291 0.36 -8.14 -4.97
CA THR A 291 1.20 -7.33 -5.84
C THR A 291 1.12 -5.85 -5.52
N ASN A 292 2.20 -5.10 -5.82
CA ASN A 292 2.24 -3.64 -5.80
C ASN A 292 1.72 -3.02 -4.48
N SER A 293 1.91 -3.70 -3.37
CA SER A 293 1.28 -3.38 -2.09
C SER A 293 2.29 -2.93 -1.04
N PHE A 294 1.79 -2.36 0.04
CA PHE A 294 2.57 -1.80 1.12
C PHE A 294 2.13 -2.40 2.46
N ALA A 295 3.08 -2.73 3.31
CA ALA A 295 2.82 -3.11 4.69
C ALA A 295 3.73 -2.35 5.65
N ARG A 296 3.16 -1.58 6.57
CA ARG A 296 3.83 -1.12 7.78
C ARG A 296 3.14 -1.72 8.99
N THR A 297 3.86 -2.57 9.70
CA THR A 297 3.30 -3.32 10.83
C THR A 297 4.23 -3.24 12.05
N TRP A 298 3.68 -3.39 13.23
CA TRP A 298 4.48 -3.61 14.43
C TRP A 298 4.81 -5.10 14.60
N ASP A 299 3.87 -5.98 14.27
CA ASP A 299 4.05 -7.42 14.16
C ASP A 299 4.50 -7.83 12.75
N ASP A 300 4.41 -9.09 12.38
CA ASP A 300 4.90 -9.62 11.11
C ASP A 300 4.19 -8.97 9.91
N SER A 301 4.93 -8.75 8.82
CA SER A 301 4.36 -8.02 7.67
C SER A 301 3.78 -8.93 6.60
N LEU A 302 4.56 -9.89 6.10
CA LEU A 302 4.14 -10.87 5.08
C LEU A 302 4.25 -12.26 5.69
N VAL A 303 3.12 -12.93 5.92
CA VAL A 303 3.06 -14.09 6.82
C VAL A 303 2.40 -15.29 6.16
N ILE A 304 3.02 -16.44 6.29
CA ILE A 304 2.50 -17.71 5.79
C ILE A 304 2.50 -18.72 6.95
N LYS A 305 1.35 -19.33 7.18
CA LYS A 305 1.11 -20.27 8.28
C LYS A 305 0.35 -21.51 7.81
N ASN A 306 0.35 -22.53 8.64
CA ASN A 306 -0.60 -23.64 8.57
C ASN A 306 -1.29 -23.83 9.91
N TYR A 307 -2.61 -24.01 9.86
CA TYR A 307 -3.37 -24.46 11.04
C TYR A 307 -3.99 -25.81 10.80
N SER A 308 -4.70 -25.99 9.70
CA SER A 308 -5.30 -27.27 9.32
C SER A 308 -5.37 -27.35 7.80
N GLY A 309 -4.39 -28.01 7.20
CA GLY A 309 -4.21 -28.08 5.77
C GLY A 309 -2.89 -27.44 5.31
N SER A 310 -2.49 -27.76 4.10
CA SER A 310 -1.27 -27.22 3.51
C SER A 310 -1.47 -25.82 2.95
N THR A 311 -0.40 -25.04 2.91
CA THR A 311 -0.32 -23.75 2.22
C THR A 311 0.58 -23.87 1.01
N LYS A 312 0.05 -23.54 -0.18
CA LYS A 312 0.77 -23.68 -1.46
C LYS A 312 0.50 -22.56 -2.44
N GLY A 313 1.49 -22.24 -3.28
CA GLY A 313 1.34 -21.31 -4.40
C GLY A 313 1.11 -19.89 -3.93
N ILE A 314 1.89 -19.40 -2.97
CA ILE A 314 1.78 -18.05 -2.45
C ILE A 314 2.83 -17.16 -3.10
N THR A 315 2.41 -16.04 -3.68
CA THR A 315 3.30 -15.05 -4.28
C THR A 315 3.12 -13.67 -3.67
N PHE A 316 4.21 -13.11 -3.19
CA PHE A 316 4.32 -11.68 -2.89
C PHE A 316 5.26 -11.05 -3.92
N ARG A 317 4.79 -10.02 -4.65
CA ARG A 317 5.58 -9.37 -5.71
C ARG A 317 5.46 -7.86 -5.67
N ASN A 318 6.56 -7.14 -5.88
CA ASN A 318 6.61 -5.67 -5.88
C ASN A 318 6.08 -5.08 -4.57
N MET A 319 6.50 -5.61 -3.43
CA MET A 319 6.05 -5.17 -2.12
C MET A 319 7.02 -4.16 -1.52
N GLN A 320 6.48 -3.21 -0.78
CA GLN A 320 7.26 -2.38 0.14
C GLN A 320 6.87 -2.72 1.58
N VAL A 321 7.85 -3.01 2.40
CA VAL A 321 7.65 -3.51 3.76
C VAL A 321 8.39 -2.64 4.77
N TRP A 322 7.71 -2.27 5.83
CA TRP A 322 8.26 -1.59 7.00
C TRP A 322 7.79 -2.32 8.25
N THR A 323 8.72 -2.95 8.97
CA THR A 323 8.38 -3.72 10.17
C THR A 323 9.00 -3.07 11.39
N ASP A 324 8.15 -2.54 12.28
CA ASP A 324 8.62 -1.78 13.44
C ASP A 324 9.21 -2.68 14.55
N LEU A 325 8.73 -3.93 14.70
CA LEU A 325 9.25 -4.87 15.72
C LEU A 325 9.55 -6.26 15.18
N ALA A 326 8.58 -6.94 14.55
CA ALA A 326 8.68 -8.37 14.25
C ALA A 326 9.32 -8.66 12.88
N GLN A 327 8.89 -9.68 12.15
CA GLN A 327 9.54 -10.15 10.93
C GLN A 327 8.90 -9.53 9.67
N SER A 328 9.74 -9.20 8.69
CA SER A 328 9.22 -8.66 7.42
C SER A 328 8.61 -9.74 6.53
N MET A 329 9.24 -10.91 6.46
CA MET A 329 8.77 -12.09 5.71
C MET A 329 8.89 -13.31 6.63
N GLU A 330 7.75 -13.81 7.11
CA GLU A 330 7.68 -14.91 8.07
C GLU A 330 6.96 -16.13 7.49
N ILE A 331 7.58 -17.30 7.62
CA ILE A 331 6.92 -18.60 7.46
C ILE A 331 6.85 -19.23 8.84
N GLY A 332 5.67 -19.30 9.40
CA GLY A 332 5.40 -19.77 10.77
C GLY A 332 4.73 -18.65 11.61
N TYR A 333 4.72 -18.71 12.93
CA TYR A 333 5.21 -19.82 13.80
C TYR A 333 4.36 -21.08 13.69
N GLU A 334 3.06 -20.94 13.45
CA GLU A 334 2.12 -22.05 13.37
C GLU A 334 2.32 -22.78 12.03
N THR A 335 2.73 -24.06 12.12
CA THR A 335 3.03 -24.90 10.98
C THR A 335 2.36 -26.28 11.09
N ASP A 336 1.09 -26.30 11.51
CA ASP A 336 0.20 -27.44 11.71
C ASP A 336 0.63 -28.39 12.88
N LYS A 337 -0.12 -28.35 13.95
CA LYS A 337 0.12 -29.14 15.19
C LYS A 337 -0.27 -30.62 15.07
N GLY A 338 -0.18 -31.20 13.87
CA GLY A 338 -0.54 -32.59 13.64
C GLY A 338 -2.04 -32.79 13.39
N TRP A 339 -2.74 -31.76 12.92
CA TRP A 339 -4.16 -31.84 12.58
C TRP A 339 -4.38 -32.33 11.15
N THR A 340 -3.37 -32.22 10.30
CA THR A 340 -3.41 -32.66 8.92
C THR A 340 -2.38 -33.78 8.69
N LEU A 341 -2.72 -34.74 7.86
CA LEU A 341 -1.78 -35.77 7.42
C LEU A 341 -0.79 -35.14 6.41
N ASP A 342 0.51 -35.29 6.66
CA ASP A 342 1.58 -34.78 5.82
C ASP A 342 1.40 -33.30 5.41
N PRO A 343 1.27 -32.36 6.37
CA PRO A 343 1.07 -30.96 6.07
C PRO A 343 2.32 -30.35 5.43
N GLU A 344 2.14 -29.43 4.48
CA GLU A 344 3.27 -28.73 3.84
C GLU A 344 3.02 -27.25 3.66
N ILE A 345 4.10 -26.46 3.68
CA ILE A 345 4.16 -25.10 3.17
C ILE A 345 5.12 -25.12 1.99
N SER A 346 4.61 -24.90 0.78
CA SER A 346 5.41 -25.06 -0.43
C SER A 346 5.03 -24.08 -1.55
N ASP A 347 5.92 -23.94 -2.55
CA ASP A 347 5.71 -23.10 -3.71
C ASP A 347 5.44 -21.63 -3.34
N VAL A 348 6.32 -21.08 -2.52
CA VAL A 348 6.23 -19.68 -2.04
C VAL A 348 7.27 -18.83 -2.75
N LEU A 349 6.83 -17.70 -3.29
CA LEU A 349 7.68 -16.73 -3.98
C LEU A 349 7.58 -15.36 -3.33
N PHE A 350 8.71 -14.82 -2.88
CA PHE A 350 8.90 -13.41 -2.55
C PHE A 350 9.75 -12.77 -3.64
N GLU A 351 9.17 -11.95 -4.50
CA GLU A 351 9.83 -11.34 -5.65
C GLU A 351 9.78 -9.83 -5.60
N ASN A 352 10.91 -9.17 -5.77
CA ASN A 352 11.04 -7.72 -5.74
C ASN A 352 10.43 -7.11 -4.46
N ILE A 353 10.89 -7.59 -3.31
CA ILE A 353 10.49 -7.08 -2.00
C ILE A 353 11.47 -6.00 -1.56
N THR A 354 11.00 -4.80 -1.34
CA THR A 354 11.79 -3.69 -0.80
C THR A 354 11.50 -3.52 0.69
N VAL A 355 12.45 -3.88 1.53
CA VAL A 355 12.35 -3.65 2.98
C VAL A 355 12.85 -2.24 3.27
N LEU A 356 11.93 -1.34 3.60
CA LEU A 356 12.22 0.07 3.89
C LEU A 356 12.82 0.25 5.29
N TYR A 357 12.35 -0.57 6.23
CA TYR A 357 12.81 -0.59 7.61
C TYR A 357 12.54 -1.95 8.26
N ASN A 358 13.48 -2.40 9.05
CA ASN A 358 13.35 -3.54 9.96
C ASN A 358 14.30 -3.31 11.14
N PHE A 359 13.82 -3.46 12.37
CA PHE A 359 14.63 -3.06 13.52
C PHE A 359 15.63 -4.13 13.94
N HIS A 360 15.19 -5.27 14.48
CA HIS A 360 16.12 -6.25 15.06
C HIS A 360 15.79 -7.72 14.80
N LYS A 361 14.60 -8.02 14.35
CA LYS A 361 14.22 -9.36 13.95
C LYS A 361 14.71 -9.66 12.54
N PRO A 362 14.84 -10.93 12.14
CA PRO A 362 15.22 -11.26 10.78
C PRO A 362 14.25 -10.69 9.75
N VAL A 363 14.79 -10.18 8.64
CA VAL A 363 13.97 -9.78 7.49
C VAL A 363 13.30 -11.00 6.86
N ILE A 364 14.01 -12.10 6.77
CA ILE A 364 13.56 -13.39 6.27
C ILE A 364 13.62 -14.39 7.42
N SER A 365 12.51 -15.03 7.72
CA SER A 365 12.41 -16.04 8.77
C SER A 365 11.57 -17.23 8.33
N ILE A 366 12.07 -18.41 8.64
CA ILE A 366 11.33 -19.67 8.56
C ILE A 366 11.35 -20.28 9.96
N HIS A 367 10.25 -20.15 10.66
CA HIS A 367 10.09 -20.65 12.02
C HIS A 367 9.11 -21.83 12.03
N ASN A 368 9.62 -22.97 11.60
CA ASN A 368 8.85 -24.21 11.58
C ASN A 368 8.73 -24.80 12.99
N SER A 369 7.70 -24.37 13.73
CA SER A 369 7.49 -24.76 15.12
C SER A 369 6.73 -26.05 15.32
N ASP A 370 6.06 -26.55 14.27
CA ASP A 370 5.17 -27.71 14.35
C ASP A 370 5.56 -28.77 13.29
N GLU A 371 4.61 -29.46 12.66
CA GLU A 371 4.86 -30.69 11.91
C GLU A 371 4.95 -30.53 10.37
N ALA A 372 4.67 -29.34 9.82
CA ALA A 372 4.67 -29.16 8.37
C ALA A 372 6.07 -29.36 7.75
N SER A 373 6.09 -29.89 6.55
CA SER A 373 7.26 -29.85 5.67
C SER A 373 7.32 -28.50 4.95
N VAL A 374 8.38 -27.73 5.17
CA VAL A 374 8.58 -26.44 4.51
C VAL A 374 9.62 -26.57 3.40
N HIS A 375 9.22 -26.33 2.14
CA HIS A 375 10.13 -26.50 0.99
C HIS A 375 9.68 -25.64 -0.21
N ALA A 376 10.53 -25.54 -1.25
CA ALA A 376 10.29 -24.74 -2.45
C ALA A 376 9.94 -23.27 -2.14
N ILE A 377 10.74 -22.66 -1.27
CA ILE A 377 10.61 -21.24 -0.89
C ILE A 377 11.67 -20.44 -1.65
N VAL A 378 11.26 -19.38 -2.33
CA VAL A 378 12.13 -18.52 -3.14
C VAL A 378 12.01 -17.08 -2.67
N TYR A 379 13.18 -16.43 -2.47
CA TYR A 379 13.30 -15.02 -2.10
C TYR A 379 14.05 -14.23 -3.17
#